data_42d56e17a8bfe46427d4041d4bd1dfd4
#
_entry.id   42d56e17a8bfe46427d4041d4bd1dfd4
#
_cell.length_a   1.000
_cell.length_b   1.000
_cell.length_c   1.000
_cell.angle_alpha   90.00
_cell.angle_beta   90.00
_cell.angle_gamma   90.00
#
_symmetry.space_group_name_H-M   'P 1'
#
loop_
_entity.id
_entity.type
_entity.pdbx_description
1 polymer ?
#
loop_
_entity_poly.entity_id
_entity_poly.type
_entity_poly.pdbx_seq_one_letter_code
_entity_poly.pdbx_strand_id
1 'polypeptide(L)'
;MKPIVVIPTYNEKENVAAMAATSLFNLPPEGEVLFVDDNSPDGTGEIVDGLAAENPRIHCLHRTAKEGLGRAYVAGFKEAMRLGADRIIEMDCDFSHPVERLKDMLAVDADVVIGSRYVKGGKCVGWPFRRWLISRCGGLFIRTVTGMPVKDPTGGFKCFKRKVLEEIGLDKIESNGYSFQLEMNHRMWMAGYSIVEIPITFSERRAGYSKISGSIAVESVKMVLKLWRSVGFRRRPLI
;
A
#
# COMPACT_ATOMS: atom_id res chain seq x y z
N MET A 1 -16.07 6.47 -12.69
CA MET A 1 -15.00 5.61 -12.08
C MET A 1 -14.93 5.94 -10.61
N LYS A 2 -15.25 4.99 -9.75
CA LYS A 2 -15.29 5.17 -8.29
C LYS A 2 -13.96 4.70 -7.65
N PRO A 3 -13.01 5.59 -7.33
CA PRO A 3 -11.84 5.23 -6.56
C PRO A 3 -12.14 5.20 -5.07
N ILE A 4 -11.61 4.21 -4.34
CA ILE A 4 -11.63 4.16 -2.88
C ILE A 4 -10.20 4.06 -2.36
N VAL A 5 -9.82 4.98 -1.48
CA VAL A 5 -8.54 4.95 -0.77
C VAL A 5 -8.71 4.15 0.51
N VAL A 6 -7.94 3.07 0.65
CA VAL A 6 -7.93 2.20 1.83
C VAL A 6 -6.76 2.59 2.72
N ILE A 7 -7.06 2.98 3.95
CA ILE A 7 -6.10 3.53 4.92
C ILE A 7 -6.19 2.74 6.23
N PRO A 8 -5.27 1.79 6.47
CA PRO A 8 -5.18 1.12 7.76
C PRO A 8 -4.79 2.09 8.88
N THR A 9 -5.44 1.97 10.03
CA THR A 9 -5.18 2.80 11.21
C THR A 9 -4.96 1.97 12.47
N TYR A 10 -4.02 2.42 13.29
CA TYR A 10 -3.82 1.95 14.65
C TYR A 10 -3.09 3.02 15.47
N ASN A 11 -3.82 3.69 16.37
CA ASN A 11 -3.35 4.85 17.13
C ASN A 11 -2.95 6.03 16.21
N GLU A 12 -3.89 6.46 15.38
CA GLU A 12 -3.72 7.53 14.39
C GLU A 12 -4.68 8.71 14.61
N LYS A 13 -5.20 8.89 15.83
CA LYS A 13 -6.19 9.94 16.18
C LYS A 13 -5.79 11.35 15.76
N GLU A 14 -4.48 11.65 15.74
CA GLU A 14 -3.96 12.96 15.35
C GLU A 14 -3.97 13.19 13.83
N ASN A 15 -4.03 12.10 13.05
CA ASN A 15 -3.88 12.13 11.61
C ASN A 15 -5.20 11.93 10.85
N VAL A 16 -6.14 11.13 11.37
CA VAL A 16 -7.31 10.64 10.59
C VAL A 16 -8.18 11.74 10.03
N ALA A 17 -8.48 12.80 10.78
CA ALA A 17 -9.33 13.88 10.31
C ALA A 17 -8.67 14.68 9.16
N ALA A 18 -7.40 15.04 9.31
CA ALA A 18 -6.64 15.72 8.28
C ALA A 18 -6.42 14.83 7.05
N MET A 19 -6.20 13.54 7.26
CA MET A 19 -6.03 12.55 6.18
C MET A 19 -7.33 12.37 5.38
N ALA A 20 -8.49 12.28 6.04
CA ALA A 20 -9.79 12.23 5.39
C ALA A 20 -10.03 13.46 4.51
N ALA A 21 -9.88 14.65 5.06
CA ALA A 21 -10.09 15.91 4.35
C ALA A 21 -9.14 16.06 3.14
N THR A 22 -7.83 15.77 3.34
CA THR A 22 -6.82 15.89 2.28
C THR A 22 -7.05 14.85 1.19
N SER A 23 -7.43 13.63 1.53
CA SER A 23 -7.71 12.58 0.55
C SER A 23 -8.94 12.93 -0.29
N LEU A 24 -10.04 13.34 0.33
CA LEU A 24 -11.25 13.75 -0.40
C LEU A 24 -11.03 14.96 -1.31
N PHE A 25 -10.18 15.91 -0.92
CA PHE A 25 -9.80 17.06 -1.76
C PHE A 25 -9.03 16.62 -3.02
N ASN A 26 -8.25 15.55 -2.94
CA ASN A 26 -7.44 15.03 -4.04
C ASN A 26 -8.11 13.91 -4.85
N LEU A 27 -9.30 13.48 -4.44
CA LEU A 27 -10.11 12.51 -5.18
C LEU A 27 -11.16 13.21 -6.07
N PRO A 28 -11.63 12.54 -7.13
CA PRO A 28 -12.80 13.01 -7.87
C PRO A 28 -14.07 12.96 -6.99
N PRO A 29 -15.19 13.61 -7.41
CA PRO A 29 -16.42 13.65 -6.62
C PRO A 29 -16.97 12.30 -6.19
N GLU A 30 -16.78 11.25 -7.01
CA GLU A 30 -17.21 9.87 -6.72
C GLU A 30 -16.21 9.10 -5.84
N GLY A 31 -15.06 9.68 -5.54
CA GLY A 31 -14.01 9.04 -4.76
C GLY A 31 -14.33 9.02 -3.27
N GLU A 32 -13.99 7.93 -2.61
CA GLU A 32 -14.28 7.70 -1.20
C GLU A 32 -13.02 7.31 -0.44
N VAL A 33 -13.08 7.40 0.89
CA VAL A 33 -12.00 6.99 1.81
C VAL A 33 -12.54 5.94 2.75
N LEU A 34 -11.83 4.82 2.86
CA LEU A 34 -12.13 3.74 3.78
C LEU A 34 -10.98 3.60 4.78
N PHE A 35 -11.22 3.97 6.01
CA PHE A 35 -10.34 3.67 7.12
C PHE A 35 -10.57 2.25 7.61
N VAL A 36 -9.49 1.54 7.92
CA VAL A 36 -9.53 0.18 8.47
C VAL A 36 -8.90 0.21 9.85
N ASP A 37 -9.73 0.33 10.87
CA ASP A 37 -9.25 0.49 12.24
C ASP A 37 -9.01 -0.85 12.92
N ASP A 38 -7.77 -1.10 13.33
CA ASP A 38 -7.31 -2.31 14.01
C ASP A 38 -7.60 -2.28 15.52
N ASN A 39 -8.81 -1.83 15.92
CA ASN A 39 -9.24 -1.69 17.32
C ASN A 39 -8.32 -0.74 18.09
N SER A 40 -8.19 0.48 17.62
CA SER A 40 -7.34 1.50 18.22
C SER A 40 -7.84 1.90 19.61
N PRO A 41 -7.00 1.81 20.67
CA PRO A 41 -7.40 2.20 22.02
C PRO A 41 -7.37 3.71 22.29
N ASP A 42 -6.93 4.53 21.34
CA ASP A 42 -6.73 5.97 21.50
C ASP A 42 -7.93 6.83 21.03
N GLY A 43 -9.01 6.20 20.57
CA GLY A 43 -10.19 6.88 20.04
C GLY A 43 -10.15 7.15 18.52
N THR A 44 -9.19 6.56 17.80
CA THR A 44 -9.09 6.72 16.34
C THR A 44 -10.39 6.29 15.64
N GLY A 45 -10.94 5.12 15.98
CA GLY A 45 -12.14 4.57 15.36
C GLY A 45 -13.36 5.47 15.57
N GLU A 46 -13.56 5.96 16.79
CA GLU A 46 -14.67 6.88 17.14
C GLU A 46 -14.59 8.20 16.38
N ILE A 47 -13.39 8.73 16.16
CA ILE A 47 -13.19 9.93 15.33
C ILE A 47 -13.62 9.66 13.89
N VAL A 48 -13.22 8.50 13.32
CA VAL A 48 -13.60 8.15 11.95
C VAL A 48 -15.10 7.91 11.83
N ASP A 49 -15.76 7.31 12.82
CA ASP A 49 -17.21 7.14 12.85
C ASP A 49 -17.95 8.50 12.84
N GLY A 50 -17.45 9.46 13.61
CA GLY A 50 -17.97 10.83 13.58
C GLY A 50 -17.85 11.47 12.20
N LEU A 51 -16.68 11.33 11.55
CA LEU A 51 -16.47 11.83 10.18
C LEU A 51 -17.38 11.13 9.16
N ALA A 52 -17.60 9.82 9.30
CA ALA A 52 -18.47 9.05 8.42
C ALA A 52 -19.95 9.43 8.58
N ALA A 53 -20.39 9.77 9.79
CA ALA A 53 -21.74 10.26 10.04
C ALA A 53 -22.01 11.63 9.36
N GLU A 54 -20.98 12.47 9.23
CA GLU A 54 -21.08 13.79 8.59
C GLU A 54 -20.87 13.74 7.08
N ASN A 55 -20.13 12.74 6.56
CA ASN A 55 -19.78 12.68 5.15
C ASN A 55 -19.91 11.24 4.60
N PRO A 56 -20.88 10.97 3.71
CA PRO A 56 -21.12 9.63 3.15
C PRO A 56 -20.00 9.09 2.28
N ARG A 57 -18.96 9.87 1.99
CA ARG A 57 -17.76 9.45 1.26
C ARG A 57 -16.66 8.95 2.18
N ILE A 58 -16.89 8.91 3.50
CA ILE A 58 -15.96 8.38 4.49
C ILE A 58 -16.57 7.12 5.09
N HIS A 59 -15.78 6.08 5.20
CA HIS A 59 -16.19 4.80 5.77
C HIS A 59 -15.18 4.34 6.82
N CYS A 60 -15.67 3.61 7.83
CA CYS A 60 -14.86 2.93 8.82
C CYS A 60 -15.15 1.42 8.79
N LEU A 61 -14.09 0.62 8.65
CA LEU A 61 -14.14 -0.81 8.89
C LEU A 61 -13.43 -1.12 10.20
N HIS A 62 -14.20 -1.41 11.24
CA HIS A 62 -13.66 -1.84 12.53
C HIS A 62 -13.23 -3.29 12.47
N ARG A 63 -11.99 -3.56 12.86
CA ARG A 63 -11.48 -4.91 13.08
C ARG A 63 -11.41 -5.20 14.58
N THR A 64 -11.55 -6.46 14.95
CA THR A 64 -11.59 -6.86 16.36
C THR A 64 -10.22 -6.85 17.04
N ALA A 65 -9.14 -6.93 16.26
CA ALA A 65 -7.77 -6.97 16.79
C ALA A 65 -6.74 -6.56 15.73
N LYS A 66 -5.57 -6.12 16.21
CA LYS A 66 -4.40 -5.83 15.38
C LYS A 66 -3.69 -7.11 14.96
N GLU A 67 -3.93 -7.57 13.74
CA GLU A 67 -3.30 -8.77 13.17
C GLU A 67 -2.18 -8.47 12.17
N GLY A 68 -1.85 -7.19 12.00
CA GLY A 68 -0.80 -6.70 11.12
C GLY A 68 -1.31 -6.05 9.83
N LEU A 69 -0.43 -5.23 9.23
CA LEU A 69 -0.75 -4.33 8.14
C LEU A 69 -1.33 -5.05 6.90
N GLY A 70 -0.77 -6.21 6.53
CA GLY A 70 -1.25 -6.98 5.39
C GLY A 70 -2.68 -7.46 5.57
N ARG A 71 -3.05 -7.91 6.77
CA ARG A 71 -4.42 -8.34 7.09
C ARG A 71 -5.40 -7.18 7.05
N ALA A 72 -4.99 -6.02 7.53
CA ALA A 72 -5.80 -4.80 7.45
C ALA A 72 -6.06 -4.40 6.00
N TYR A 73 -5.03 -4.39 5.13
CA TYR A 73 -5.20 -4.11 3.71
C TYR A 73 -6.10 -5.13 3.01
N VAL A 74 -5.93 -6.44 3.26
CA VAL A 74 -6.80 -7.47 2.67
C VAL A 74 -8.26 -7.25 3.06
N ALA A 75 -8.54 -6.97 4.33
CA ALA A 75 -9.89 -6.66 4.80
C ALA A 75 -10.44 -5.40 4.12
N GLY A 76 -9.65 -4.33 4.06
CA GLY A 76 -10.02 -3.08 3.42
C GLY A 76 -10.25 -3.22 1.91
N PHE A 77 -9.43 -4.00 1.20
CA PHE A 77 -9.64 -4.25 -0.24
C PHE A 77 -10.97 -4.98 -0.49
N LYS A 78 -11.29 -5.98 0.31
CA LYS A 78 -12.57 -6.69 0.21
C LYS A 78 -13.75 -5.74 0.46
N GLU A 79 -13.65 -4.91 1.48
CA GLU A 79 -14.68 -3.92 1.79
C GLU A 79 -14.80 -2.84 0.70
N ALA A 80 -13.70 -2.32 0.17
CA ALA A 80 -13.71 -1.38 -0.94
C ALA A 80 -14.39 -1.98 -2.19
N MET A 81 -14.14 -3.26 -2.49
CA MET A 81 -14.83 -3.97 -3.56
C MET A 81 -16.33 -4.11 -3.28
N ARG A 82 -16.74 -4.40 -2.02
CA ARG A 82 -18.15 -4.45 -1.60
C ARG A 82 -18.84 -3.10 -1.76
N LEU A 83 -18.14 -2.01 -1.49
CA LEU A 83 -18.60 -0.63 -1.68
C LEU A 83 -18.65 -0.22 -3.16
N GLY A 84 -18.26 -1.08 -4.09
CA GLY A 84 -18.35 -0.85 -5.53
C GLY A 84 -17.17 -0.07 -6.13
N ALA A 85 -15.99 -0.14 -5.53
CA ALA A 85 -14.79 0.51 -6.08
C ALA A 85 -14.42 -0.06 -7.45
N ASP A 86 -14.10 0.82 -8.42
CA ASP A 86 -13.48 0.47 -9.71
C ASP A 86 -11.95 0.51 -9.62
N ARG A 87 -11.43 1.44 -8.79
CA ARG A 87 -10.02 1.61 -8.45
C ARG A 87 -9.88 1.57 -6.93
N ILE A 88 -8.89 0.85 -6.46
CA ILE A 88 -8.61 0.72 -5.02
C ILE A 88 -7.18 1.18 -4.79
N ILE A 89 -7.01 2.11 -3.85
CA ILE A 89 -5.70 2.70 -3.56
C ILE A 89 -5.31 2.33 -2.13
N GLU A 90 -4.13 1.77 -1.95
CA GLU A 90 -3.53 1.60 -0.63
C GLU A 90 -2.66 2.80 -0.28
N MET A 91 -2.78 3.29 0.96
CA MET A 91 -2.03 4.44 1.46
C MET A 91 -1.96 4.40 3.00
N ASP A 92 -0.81 4.79 3.56
CA ASP A 92 -0.65 4.92 5.01
C ASP A 92 -1.28 6.22 5.54
N CYS A 93 -1.66 6.24 6.84
CA CYS A 93 -2.32 7.39 7.50
C CYS A 93 -1.34 8.50 7.96
N ASP A 94 -0.04 8.28 7.91
CA ASP A 94 1.00 9.10 8.56
C ASP A 94 1.57 10.24 7.70
N PHE A 95 0.95 10.53 6.57
CA PHE A 95 1.40 11.53 5.57
C PHE A 95 2.80 11.29 5.00
N SER A 96 3.34 10.08 5.12
CA SER A 96 4.59 9.73 4.45
C SER A 96 4.40 9.57 2.93
N HIS A 97 3.21 9.21 2.51
CA HIS A 97 2.79 9.16 1.11
C HIS A 97 2.22 10.52 0.67
N PRO A 98 2.59 11.03 -0.53
CA PRO A 98 2.11 12.30 -1.03
C PRO A 98 0.66 12.19 -1.53
N VAL A 99 -0.31 12.64 -0.71
CA VAL A 99 -1.75 12.52 -0.99
C VAL A 99 -2.14 13.24 -2.29
N GLU A 100 -1.44 14.31 -2.65
CA GLU A 100 -1.63 15.05 -3.90
C GLU A 100 -1.36 14.21 -5.16
N ARG A 101 -0.62 13.09 -5.04
CA ARG A 101 -0.35 12.17 -6.15
C ARG A 101 -1.50 11.20 -6.44
N LEU A 102 -2.58 11.20 -5.66
CA LEU A 102 -3.77 10.40 -5.94
C LEU A 102 -4.30 10.65 -7.34
N LYS A 103 -4.35 11.92 -7.77
CA LYS A 103 -4.79 12.31 -9.13
C LYS A 103 -3.90 11.71 -10.21
N ASP A 104 -2.58 11.76 -10.02
CA ASP A 104 -1.63 11.22 -10.98
C ASP A 104 -1.74 9.70 -11.09
N MET A 105 -1.92 9.00 -9.96
CA MET A 105 -2.12 7.54 -9.95
C MET A 105 -3.37 7.13 -10.71
N LEU A 106 -4.46 7.88 -10.54
CA LEU A 106 -5.74 7.62 -11.22
C LEU A 106 -5.70 7.93 -12.72
N ALA A 107 -4.83 8.86 -13.15
CA ALA A 107 -4.67 9.23 -14.55
C ALA A 107 -3.91 8.19 -15.39
N VAL A 108 -3.15 7.30 -14.76
CA VAL A 108 -2.37 6.27 -15.47
C VAL A 108 -3.28 5.09 -15.84
N ASP A 109 -3.37 4.78 -17.13
CA ASP A 109 -4.06 3.57 -17.57
C ASP A 109 -3.16 2.33 -17.49
N ALA A 110 -3.05 1.77 -16.29
CA ALA A 110 -2.39 0.50 -16.03
C ALA A 110 -3.25 -0.32 -15.07
N ASP A 111 -2.98 -1.63 -15.00
CA ASP A 111 -3.69 -2.49 -14.06
C ASP A 111 -3.26 -2.20 -12.61
N VAL A 112 -1.98 -1.86 -12.43
CA VAL A 112 -1.38 -1.48 -11.16
C VAL A 112 -0.49 -0.26 -11.36
N VAL A 113 -0.67 0.77 -10.52
CA VAL A 113 0.22 1.93 -10.47
C VAL A 113 0.89 1.98 -9.10
N ILE A 114 2.22 2.09 -9.07
CA ILE A 114 3.01 2.14 -7.84
C ILE A 114 3.64 3.53 -7.72
N GLY A 115 3.42 4.21 -6.60
CA GLY A 115 4.16 5.37 -6.19
C GLY A 115 5.58 4.97 -5.75
N SER A 116 6.56 5.25 -6.58
CA SER A 116 7.93 4.73 -6.43
C SER A 116 8.92 5.80 -5.99
N ARG A 117 9.70 5.48 -4.97
CA ARG A 117 10.81 6.30 -4.48
C ARG A 117 12.06 6.21 -5.36
N TYR A 118 12.13 5.19 -6.24
CA TYR A 118 13.37 4.77 -6.91
C TYR A 118 13.34 4.84 -8.43
N VAL A 119 12.27 5.33 -9.02
CA VAL A 119 12.23 5.74 -10.43
C VAL A 119 12.79 7.15 -10.61
N LYS A 120 13.09 7.56 -11.83
CA LYS A 120 13.59 8.92 -12.13
C LYS A 120 12.59 9.97 -11.63
N GLY A 121 13.05 10.88 -10.76
CA GLY A 121 12.21 11.89 -10.10
C GLY A 121 11.68 11.46 -8.72
N GLY A 122 11.73 10.16 -8.37
CA GLY A 122 11.37 9.69 -7.03
C GLY A 122 12.47 9.98 -6.01
N LYS A 123 12.10 10.21 -4.75
CA LYS A 123 13.05 10.50 -3.67
C LYS A 123 12.48 10.19 -2.29
N CYS A 124 13.41 10.03 -1.32
CA CYS A 124 13.09 9.96 0.12
C CYS A 124 13.62 11.24 0.78
N VAL A 125 12.78 11.90 1.58
CA VAL A 125 13.14 13.11 2.34
C VAL A 125 13.14 12.77 3.84
N GLY A 126 14.15 13.27 4.56
CA GLY A 126 14.30 13.02 6.00
C GLY A 126 14.97 11.69 6.37
N TRP A 127 15.21 10.80 5.41
CA TRP A 127 15.81 9.51 5.72
C TRP A 127 17.33 9.61 5.96
N PRO A 128 17.86 8.99 7.03
CA PRO A 128 19.30 8.79 7.18
C PRO A 128 19.85 7.99 6.00
N PHE A 129 21.07 8.34 5.54
CA PHE A 129 21.73 7.69 4.41
C PHE A 129 21.78 6.15 4.55
N ARG A 130 22.04 5.65 5.76
CA ARG A 130 22.05 4.19 6.04
C ARG A 130 20.70 3.53 5.73
N ARG A 131 19.58 4.15 6.13
CA ARG A 131 18.23 3.65 5.87
C ARG A 131 17.94 3.64 4.36
N TRP A 132 18.29 4.72 3.67
CA TRP A 132 18.16 4.82 2.22
C TRP A 132 18.98 3.72 1.51
N LEU A 133 20.24 3.52 1.89
CA LEU A 133 21.12 2.51 1.31
C LEU A 133 20.58 1.09 1.50
N ILE A 134 20.18 0.74 2.73
CA ILE A 134 19.59 -0.58 3.04
C ILE A 134 18.34 -0.83 2.20
N SER A 135 17.44 0.15 2.10
CA SER A 135 16.23 0.03 1.31
C SER A 135 16.53 -0.12 -0.18
N ARG A 136 17.50 0.64 -0.71
CA ARG A 136 17.92 0.56 -2.10
C ARG A 136 18.57 -0.78 -2.45
N CYS A 137 19.50 -1.24 -1.60
CA CYS A 137 20.15 -2.54 -1.76
C CYS A 137 19.14 -3.70 -1.62
N GLY A 138 18.21 -3.61 -0.66
CA GLY A 138 17.14 -4.58 -0.50
C GLY A 138 16.24 -4.67 -1.74
N GLY A 139 15.84 -3.55 -2.31
CA GLY A 139 15.07 -3.51 -3.56
C GLY A 139 15.84 -4.13 -4.74
N LEU A 140 17.14 -3.83 -4.86
CA LEU A 140 17.98 -4.44 -5.88
C LEU A 140 18.10 -5.96 -5.69
N PHE A 141 18.34 -6.43 -4.48
CA PHE A 141 18.39 -7.86 -4.14
C PHE A 141 17.10 -8.57 -4.52
N ILE A 142 15.93 -8.02 -4.13
CA ILE A 142 14.62 -8.58 -4.47
C ILE A 142 14.48 -8.72 -5.98
N ARG A 143 14.77 -7.67 -6.73
CA ARG A 143 14.68 -7.67 -8.20
C ARG A 143 15.60 -8.69 -8.84
N THR A 144 16.83 -8.80 -8.36
CA THR A 144 17.83 -9.74 -8.91
C THR A 144 17.41 -11.19 -8.66
N VAL A 145 16.91 -11.49 -7.46
CA VAL A 145 16.53 -12.87 -7.09
C VAL A 145 15.21 -13.28 -7.75
N THR A 146 14.18 -12.40 -7.72
CA THR A 146 12.86 -12.73 -8.25
C THR A 146 12.72 -12.50 -9.75
N GLY A 147 13.56 -11.66 -10.35
CA GLY A 147 13.44 -11.23 -11.75
C GLY A 147 12.32 -10.17 -11.98
N MET A 148 11.62 -9.74 -10.93
CA MET A 148 10.55 -8.77 -11.02
C MET A 148 11.07 -7.38 -11.42
N PRO A 149 10.48 -6.69 -12.41
CA PRO A 149 11.02 -5.42 -12.94
C PRO A 149 10.73 -4.21 -12.04
N VAL A 150 9.91 -4.35 -10.99
CA VAL A 150 9.51 -3.25 -10.08
C VAL A 150 10.71 -2.70 -9.32
N LYS A 151 10.98 -1.39 -9.43
CA LYS A 151 12.13 -0.72 -8.80
C LYS A 151 11.91 -0.45 -7.32
N ASP A 152 10.65 -0.28 -6.90
CA ASP A 152 10.26 -0.09 -5.50
C ASP A 152 9.33 -1.23 -5.02
N PRO A 153 9.88 -2.44 -4.81
CA PRO A 153 9.06 -3.61 -4.50
C PRO A 153 8.42 -3.58 -3.11
N THR A 154 8.82 -2.66 -2.26
CA THR A 154 8.34 -2.50 -0.88
C THR A 154 7.50 -1.23 -0.66
N GLY A 155 7.24 -0.47 -1.72
CA GLY A 155 6.37 0.71 -1.65
C GLY A 155 4.93 0.31 -1.30
N GLY A 156 4.31 1.03 -0.35
CA GLY A 156 2.95 0.82 0.12
C GLY A 156 1.95 1.85 -0.43
N PHE A 157 2.29 2.56 -1.49
CA PHE A 157 1.39 3.50 -2.15
C PHE A 157 1.08 2.99 -3.56
N LYS A 158 -0.09 2.38 -3.73
CA LYS A 158 -0.45 1.72 -4.99
C LYS A 158 -1.91 1.95 -5.33
N CYS A 159 -2.20 1.96 -6.62
CA CYS A 159 -3.55 1.98 -7.15
C CYS A 159 -3.77 0.75 -8.02
N PHE A 160 -4.85 0.01 -7.76
CA PHE A 160 -5.21 -1.22 -8.46
C PHE A 160 -6.50 -1.04 -9.24
N LYS A 161 -6.62 -1.62 -10.42
CA LYS A 161 -7.92 -1.94 -11.00
C LYS A 161 -8.58 -3.03 -10.14
N ARG A 162 -9.89 -2.95 -9.92
CA ARG A 162 -10.67 -3.93 -9.14
C ARG A 162 -10.37 -5.37 -9.55
N LYS A 163 -10.38 -5.67 -10.85
CA LYS A 163 -10.13 -7.01 -11.38
C LYS A 163 -8.84 -7.64 -10.88
N VAL A 164 -7.79 -6.81 -10.64
CA VAL A 164 -6.50 -7.31 -10.14
C VAL A 164 -6.67 -7.95 -8.77
N LEU A 165 -7.34 -7.25 -7.85
CA LEU A 165 -7.54 -7.72 -6.48
C LEU A 165 -8.52 -8.90 -6.41
N GLU A 166 -9.48 -8.98 -7.32
CA GLU A 166 -10.39 -10.13 -7.44
C GLU A 166 -9.66 -11.41 -7.86
N GLU A 167 -8.67 -11.28 -8.75
CA GLU A 167 -8.03 -12.44 -9.39
C GLU A 167 -6.73 -12.92 -8.70
N ILE A 168 -6.01 -12.06 -7.96
CA ILE A 168 -4.73 -12.44 -7.34
C ILE A 168 -4.84 -13.37 -6.13
N GLY A 169 -6.06 -13.62 -5.66
CA GLY A 169 -6.33 -14.52 -4.53
C GLY A 169 -5.90 -13.91 -3.19
N LEU A 170 -6.56 -12.81 -2.78
CA LEU A 170 -6.29 -12.08 -1.52
C LEU A 170 -6.25 -13.00 -0.30
N ASP A 171 -7.09 -14.05 -0.26
CA ASP A 171 -7.14 -15.02 0.85
C ASP A 171 -5.90 -15.92 0.93
N LYS A 172 -5.12 -16.00 -0.15
CA LYS A 172 -3.89 -16.79 -0.23
C LYS A 172 -2.63 -15.99 0.13
N ILE A 173 -2.80 -14.72 0.52
CA ILE A 173 -1.69 -13.89 0.96
C ILE A 173 -1.36 -14.26 2.41
N GLU A 174 -0.14 -14.72 2.62
CA GLU A 174 0.30 -15.22 3.93
C GLU A 174 1.15 -14.20 4.70
N SER A 175 1.71 -13.23 3.99
CA SER A 175 2.68 -12.28 4.56
C SER A 175 2.03 -11.05 5.19
N ASN A 176 2.76 -10.46 6.13
CA ASN A 176 2.42 -9.20 6.79
C ASN A 176 3.53 -8.15 6.60
N GLY A 177 3.26 -6.91 6.98
CA GLY A 177 4.25 -5.84 6.96
C GLY A 177 4.86 -5.60 5.57
N TYR A 178 6.18 -5.46 5.50
CA TYR A 178 6.90 -5.22 4.23
C TYR A 178 6.84 -6.41 3.28
N SER A 179 6.79 -7.63 3.81
CA SER A 179 6.68 -8.86 3.01
C SER A 179 5.36 -8.94 2.26
N PHE A 180 4.29 -8.33 2.80
CA PHE A 180 3.00 -8.19 2.13
C PHE A 180 3.14 -7.45 0.81
N GLN A 181 3.82 -6.30 0.80
CA GLN A 181 4.01 -5.50 -0.40
C GLN A 181 4.77 -6.27 -1.49
N LEU A 182 5.79 -7.00 -1.07
CA LEU A 182 6.58 -7.83 -1.98
C LEU A 182 5.76 -8.98 -2.57
N GLU A 183 5.00 -9.70 -1.74
CA GLU A 183 4.15 -10.82 -2.18
C GLU A 183 3.08 -10.33 -3.16
N MET A 184 2.40 -9.20 -2.85
CA MET A 184 1.43 -8.58 -3.74
C MET A 184 2.02 -8.25 -5.10
N ASN A 185 3.13 -7.52 -5.14
CA ASN A 185 3.80 -7.15 -6.38
C ASN A 185 4.21 -8.35 -7.21
N HIS A 186 4.73 -9.39 -6.54
CA HIS A 186 5.15 -10.62 -7.23
C HIS A 186 3.96 -11.38 -7.82
N ARG A 187 2.85 -11.53 -7.08
CA ARG A 187 1.62 -12.19 -7.58
C ARG A 187 1.05 -11.46 -8.79
N MET A 188 0.95 -10.14 -8.73
CA MET A 188 0.45 -9.33 -9.83
C MET A 188 1.34 -9.44 -11.08
N TRP A 189 2.66 -9.36 -10.90
CA TRP A 189 3.61 -9.53 -12.00
C TRP A 189 3.53 -10.93 -12.63
N MET A 190 3.44 -11.98 -11.81
CA MET A 190 3.31 -13.36 -12.29
C MET A 190 1.99 -13.62 -13.01
N ALA A 191 0.91 -12.94 -12.60
CA ALA A 191 -0.38 -13.00 -13.27
C ALA A 191 -0.39 -12.23 -14.61
N GLY A 192 0.67 -11.45 -14.91
CA GLY A 192 0.83 -10.74 -16.19
C GLY A 192 0.15 -9.39 -16.25
N TYR A 193 -0.20 -8.80 -15.10
CA TYR A 193 -0.75 -7.46 -15.06
C TYR A 193 0.28 -6.40 -15.44
N SER A 194 -0.19 -5.34 -16.08
CA SER A 194 0.62 -4.16 -16.35
C SER A 194 0.90 -3.40 -15.06
N ILE A 195 2.19 -3.23 -14.72
CA ILE A 195 2.62 -2.49 -13.54
C ILE A 195 3.43 -1.28 -14.00
N VAL A 196 2.97 -0.08 -13.63
CA VAL A 196 3.63 1.19 -13.92
C VAL A 196 4.07 1.84 -12.62
N GLU A 197 5.28 2.35 -12.58
CA GLU A 197 5.80 3.11 -11.44
C GLU A 197 5.84 4.59 -11.77
N ILE A 198 5.22 5.42 -10.94
CA ILE A 198 5.31 6.89 -11.01
C ILE A 198 6.19 7.44 -9.88
N PRO A 199 6.93 8.54 -10.11
CA PRO A 199 7.79 9.09 -9.06
C PRO A 199 6.99 9.74 -7.94
N ILE A 200 7.39 9.44 -6.70
CA ILE A 200 6.87 10.13 -5.52
C ILE A 200 7.99 10.69 -4.66
N THR A 201 7.66 11.72 -3.89
CA THR A 201 8.47 12.18 -2.76
C THR A 201 7.93 11.52 -1.50
N PHE A 202 8.66 10.56 -0.96
CA PHE A 202 8.32 9.93 0.31
C PHE A 202 8.95 10.73 1.45
N SER A 203 8.14 11.23 2.37
CA SER A 203 8.59 12.00 3.52
C SER A 203 8.69 11.14 4.77
N GLU A 204 9.49 11.58 5.75
CA GLU A 204 9.45 10.96 7.07
C GLU A 204 8.09 11.25 7.73
N ARG A 205 7.59 10.31 8.52
CA ARG A 205 6.31 10.40 9.24
C ARG A 205 6.23 11.67 10.07
N ARG A 206 5.04 12.28 10.12
CA ARG A 206 4.80 13.44 11.00
C ARG A 206 4.84 13.08 12.48
N ALA A 207 4.42 11.84 12.83
CA ALA A 207 4.44 11.30 14.20
C ALA A 207 4.71 9.79 14.17
N GLY A 208 5.29 9.24 15.27
CA GLY A 208 5.52 7.81 15.46
C GLY A 208 6.94 7.33 15.16
N TYR A 209 7.31 6.15 15.70
CA TYR A 209 8.64 5.55 15.53
C TYR A 209 8.65 4.52 14.40
N SER A 210 9.73 4.52 13.61
CA SER A 210 9.96 3.49 12.58
C SER A 210 10.22 2.12 13.23
N LYS A 211 9.39 1.13 12.89
CA LYS A 211 9.49 -0.26 13.42
C LYS A 211 10.38 -1.16 12.58
N ILE A 212 11.42 -0.63 11.92
CA ILE A 212 12.37 -1.50 11.21
C ILE A 212 13.21 -2.23 12.24
N SER A 213 12.88 -3.49 12.51
CA SER A 213 13.66 -4.40 13.35
C SER A 213 14.42 -5.40 12.49
N GLY A 214 15.48 -6.00 13.04
CA GLY A 214 16.23 -7.06 12.36
C GLY A 214 15.35 -8.25 11.94
N SER A 215 14.27 -8.52 12.68
CA SER A 215 13.28 -9.56 12.34
C SER A 215 12.58 -9.32 10.99
N ILE A 216 12.29 -8.06 10.65
CA ILE A 216 11.68 -7.69 9.36
C ILE A 216 12.61 -7.99 8.18
N ALA A 217 13.92 -7.74 8.34
CA ALA A 217 14.90 -8.08 7.32
C ALA A 217 14.97 -9.59 7.07
N VAL A 218 14.99 -10.40 8.13
CA VAL A 218 15.00 -11.87 8.05
C VAL A 218 13.71 -12.38 7.41
N GLU A 219 12.55 -11.85 7.78
CA GLU A 219 11.26 -12.21 7.18
C GLU A 219 11.23 -11.89 5.69
N SER A 220 11.72 -10.70 5.29
CA SER A 220 11.81 -10.30 3.89
C SER A 220 12.71 -11.24 3.07
N VAL A 221 13.87 -11.64 3.59
CA VAL A 221 14.74 -12.60 2.92
C VAL A 221 14.07 -13.96 2.78
N LYS A 222 13.43 -14.48 3.82
CA LYS A 222 12.66 -15.75 3.76
C LYS A 222 11.57 -15.67 2.70
N MET A 223 10.84 -14.55 2.64
CA MET A 223 9.81 -14.35 1.62
C MET A 223 10.39 -14.33 0.21
N VAL A 224 11.48 -13.60 -0.03
CA VAL A 224 12.17 -13.58 -1.33
C VAL A 224 12.56 -14.99 -1.78
N LEU A 225 13.11 -15.79 -0.87
CA LEU A 225 13.48 -17.18 -1.18
C LEU A 225 12.25 -18.08 -1.45
N LYS A 226 11.15 -17.87 -0.70
CA LYS A 226 9.88 -18.56 -0.93
C LYS A 226 9.33 -18.23 -2.32
N LEU A 227 9.28 -16.95 -2.68
CA LEU A 227 8.82 -16.50 -4.00
C LEU A 227 9.73 -17.01 -5.13
N TRP A 228 11.02 -16.96 -4.94
CA TRP A 228 11.97 -17.53 -5.91
C TRP A 228 11.72 -19.03 -6.16
N ARG A 229 11.51 -19.81 -5.09
CA ARG A 229 11.20 -21.25 -5.21
C ARG A 229 9.86 -21.51 -5.89
N SER A 230 8.85 -20.68 -5.68
CA SER A 230 7.52 -20.85 -6.29
C SER A 230 7.52 -20.65 -7.80
N VAL A 231 8.44 -19.82 -8.31
CA VAL A 231 8.57 -19.52 -9.75
C VAL A 231 9.46 -20.53 -10.47
N GLY A 232 10.40 -21.19 -9.76
CA GLY A 232 11.46 -21.99 -10.36
C GLY A 232 12.31 -21.14 -11.32
N PHE A 233 12.97 -21.77 -12.29
CA PHE A 233 13.71 -21.08 -13.36
C PHE A 233 12.81 -20.53 -14.48
N ARG A 234 11.50 -20.52 -14.32
CA ARG A 234 10.55 -19.94 -15.29
C ARG A 234 10.55 -18.42 -15.17
N ARG A 235 11.57 -17.80 -15.73
CA ARG A 235 11.50 -16.35 -16.04
C ARG A 235 10.41 -16.20 -17.10
N ARG A 236 9.37 -15.39 -16.84
CA ARG A 236 8.54 -14.92 -17.94
C ARG A 236 9.43 -14.15 -18.90
N PRO A 237 9.34 -14.40 -20.22
CA PRO A 237 9.97 -13.54 -21.17
C PRO A 237 9.41 -12.11 -20.94
N LEU A 238 10.31 -11.13 -20.95
CA LEU A 238 9.94 -9.72 -21.08
C LEU A 238 9.18 -9.60 -22.41
N ILE A 239 7.87 -9.41 -22.35
CA ILE A 239 7.07 -9.00 -23.50
C ILE A 239 7.25 -7.50 -23.66
#